data_4d1e0ca321fcb99b344e8f8836e8ac91
#
_entry.id   4d1e0ca321fcb99b344e8f8836e8ac91
#
_cell.length_a   1.000
_cell.length_b   1.000
_cell.length_c   1.000
_cell.angle_alpha   90.00
_cell.angle_beta   90.00
_cell.angle_gamma   90.00
#
_symmetry.space_group_name_H-M   'P 1'
#
loop_
_entity.id
_entity.type
_entity.pdbx_description
1 polymer ?
#
loop_
_entity_poly.entity_id
_entity_poly.type
_entity_poly.pdbx_seq_one_letter_code
_entity_poly.pdbx_strand_id
1 'polypeptide(L)'
;MCSSDLVQVDRTYLSSLVTLIFFGATIHCGISTVATSRELNTARRVARTIRQNPSNFRVTENGDVSVGDGTLLARGVMTDHIRNVIIKARNPTGEPLDHSLLMHAMADQLRSRLQVGVFIVDALPKVGLVGTVIGFILMLSPIRSIDSFDPLTLRAAMSDMSSGMATALSVTLTALIGSIILKLQYYFLEIGTIELHSTIAETTDMYVVPALQAEAR
;
A
#
# COMPACT_ATOMS: atom_id res chain seq x y z
N MET A 1 4.73 -2.13 -29.96
CA MET A 1 5.49 -3.32 -29.56
C MET A 1 4.69 -4.02 -28.50
N CYS A 2 4.15 -5.18 -28.83
CA CYS A 2 3.18 -5.88 -27.99
C CYS A 2 3.89 -6.64 -26.87
N SER A 3 3.20 -6.84 -25.74
CA SER A 3 3.69 -7.59 -24.55
C SER A 3 4.25 -8.98 -24.89
N SER A 4 3.81 -9.58 -25.99
CA SER A 4 4.30 -10.87 -26.50
C SER A 4 5.74 -10.83 -27.02
N ASP A 5 6.21 -9.71 -27.54
CA ASP A 5 7.57 -9.60 -28.07
C ASP A 5 8.61 -9.53 -26.95
N LEU A 6 8.25 -8.92 -25.80
CA LEU A 6 9.10 -8.88 -24.60
C LEU A 6 9.30 -10.27 -23.99
N VAL A 7 8.28 -11.13 -24.02
CA VAL A 7 8.35 -12.51 -23.51
C VAL A 7 9.21 -13.41 -24.42
N GLN A 8 9.19 -13.18 -25.75
CA GLN A 8 9.99 -13.97 -26.69
C GLN A 8 11.49 -13.65 -26.63
N VAL A 9 11.86 -12.42 -26.24
CA VAL A 9 13.26 -12.00 -26.09
C VAL A 9 13.84 -12.46 -24.75
N ASP A 10 13.01 -12.69 -23.75
CA ASP A 10 13.45 -13.03 -22.39
C ASP A 10 13.56 -14.54 -22.17
N ARG A 11 14.75 -15.11 -22.46
CA ARG A 11 15.10 -16.51 -22.17
C ARG A 11 15.05 -16.88 -20.69
N THR A 12 14.97 -15.90 -19.78
CA THR A 12 15.03 -16.14 -18.33
C THR A 12 13.66 -16.06 -17.64
N TYR A 13 12.60 -15.73 -18.36
CA TYR A 13 11.26 -15.46 -17.81
C TYR A 13 11.21 -14.36 -16.72
N LEU A 14 12.33 -13.66 -16.50
CA LEU A 14 12.45 -12.62 -15.48
C LEU A 14 11.59 -11.39 -15.79
N SER A 15 11.53 -11.00 -17.07
CA SER A 15 10.65 -9.91 -17.51
C SER A 15 9.18 -10.25 -17.25
N SER A 16 8.78 -11.50 -17.54
CA SER A 16 7.43 -11.98 -17.25
C SER A 16 7.13 -11.98 -15.75
N LEU A 17 8.08 -12.39 -14.91
CA LEU A 17 7.97 -12.36 -13.46
C LEU A 17 7.79 -10.93 -12.94
N VAL A 18 8.64 -10.01 -13.40
CA VAL A 18 8.55 -8.57 -13.03
C VAL A 18 7.20 -7.99 -13.44
N THR A 19 6.73 -8.31 -14.65
CA THR A 19 5.44 -7.86 -15.16
C THR A 19 4.28 -8.42 -14.31
N LEU A 20 4.33 -9.68 -13.91
CA LEU A 20 3.32 -10.31 -13.07
C LEU A 20 3.27 -9.68 -11.67
N ILE A 21 4.43 -9.44 -11.06
CA ILE A 21 4.53 -8.74 -9.77
C ILE A 21 3.96 -7.32 -9.90
N PHE A 22 4.28 -6.59 -10.96
CA PHE A 22 3.76 -5.25 -11.22
C PHE A 22 2.23 -5.24 -11.31
N PHE A 23 1.62 -6.14 -12.09
CA PHE A 23 0.16 -6.22 -12.20
C PHE A 23 -0.49 -6.62 -10.88
N GLY A 24 0.07 -7.60 -10.17
CA GLY A 24 -0.41 -7.99 -8.84
C GLY A 24 -0.40 -6.83 -7.84
N ALA A 25 0.69 -6.08 -7.79
CA ALA A 25 0.82 -4.90 -6.94
C ALA A 25 -0.14 -3.76 -7.35
N THR A 26 -0.35 -3.55 -8.66
CA THR A 26 -1.31 -2.56 -9.17
C THR A 26 -2.74 -2.90 -8.77
N ILE A 27 -3.15 -4.17 -8.91
CA ILE A 27 -4.47 -4.65 -8.48
C ILE A 27 -4.63 -4.47 -6.97
N HIS A 28 -3.63 -4.87 -6.18
CA HIS A 28 -3.64 -4.68 -4.72
C HIS A 28 -3.78 -3.19 -4.35
N CYS A 29 -3.03 -2.30 -5.01
CA CYS A 29 -3.13 -0.86 -4.81
C CYS A 29 -4.54 -0.36 -5.15
N GLY A 30 -5.13 -0.79 -6.27
CA GLY A 30 -6.48 -0.42 -6.68
C GLY A 30 -7.54 -0.81 -5.65
N ILE A 31 -7.50 -2.06 -5.16
CA ILE A 31 -8.42 -2.54 -4.11
C ILE A 31 -8.25 -1.70 -2.83
N SER A 32 -7.02 -1.45 -2.40
CA SER A 32 -6.70 -0.67 -1.21
C SER A 32 -7.17 0.78 -1.35
N THR A 33 -7.03 1.39 -2.53
CA THR A 33 -7.50 2.76 -2.80
C THR A 33 -9.02 2.86 -2.71
N VAL A 34 -9.75 1.90 -3.27
CA VAL A 34 -11.22 1.87 -3.18
C VAL A 34 -11.66 1.68 -1.73
N ALA A 35 -11.01 0.78 -0.98
CA ALA A 35 -11.31 0.56 0.43
C ALA A 35 -11.07 1.83 1.27
N THR A 36 -9.90 2.47 1.13
CA THR A 36 -9.55 3.71 1.83
C THR A 36 -10.50 4.86 1.47
N SER A 37 -10.87 4.99 0.20
CA SER A 37 -11.82 6.02 -0.26
C SER A 37 -13.22 5.84 0.35
N ARG A 38 -13.71 4.59 0.46
CA ARG A 38 -14.98 4.30 1.13
C ARG A 38 -14.93 4.62 2.60
N GLU A 39 -13.87 4.23 3.30
CA GLU A 39 -13.66 4.53 4.72
C GLU A 39 -13.57 6.05 4.96
N LEU A 40 -12.85 6.78 4.12
CA LEU A 40 -12.74 8.23 4.21
C LEU A 40 -14.11 8.93 4.02
N ASN A 41 -14.90 8.48 3.04
CA ASN A 41 -16.23 9.02 2.84
C ASN A 41 -17.17 8.73 4.03
N THR A 42 -17.05 7.54 4.62
CA THR A 42 -17.79 7.16 5.84
C THR A 42 -17.34 8.01 7.02
N ALA A 43 -16.03 8.16 7.24
CA ALA A 43 -15.46 9.00 8.29
C ALA A 43 -15.90 10.46 8.17
N ARG A 44 -15.90 11.04 6.97
CA ARG A 44 -16.39 12.39 6.72
C ARG A 44 -17.89 12.56 7.01
N ARG A 45 -18.72 11.52 6.78
CA ARG A 45 -20.14 11.53 7.14
C ARG A 45 -20.30 11.48 8.65
N VAL A 46 -19.61 10.57 9.33
CA VAL A 46 -19.61 10.42 10.78
C VAL A 46 -19.15 11.71 11.44
N ALA A 47 -18.05 12.30 10.99
CA ALA A 47 -17.53 13.58 11.48
C ALA A 47 -18.58 14.71 11.37
N ARG A 48 -19.32 14.79 10.27
CA ARG A 48 -20.40 15.78 10.10
C ARG A 48 -21.53 15.57 11.09
N THR A 49 -21.94 14.33 11.30
CA THR A 49 -23.00 14.00 12.28
C THR A 49 -22.58 14.38 13.69
N ILE A 50 -21.34 14.09 14.09
CA ILE A 50 -20.79 14.42 15.40
C ILE A 50 -20.69 15.95 15.59
N ARG A 51 -20.23 16.69 14.57
CA ARG A 51 -20.15 18.16 14.62
C ARG A 51 -21.52 18.83 14.80
N GLN A 52 -22.60 18.22 14.30
CA GLN A 52 -23.95 18.73 14.46
C GLN A 52 -24.52 18.49 15.86
N ASN A 53 -24.22 17.38 16.48
CA ASN A 53 -24.71 16.99 17.80
C ASN A 53 -23.59 16.34 18.65
N PRO A 54 -22.67 17.11 19.23
CA PRO A 54 -21.53 16.60 19.98
C PRO A 54 -21.88 16.19 21.44
N SER A 55 -22.98 15.51 21.66
CA SER A 55 -23.43 15.14 23.00
C SER A 55 -24.01 13.74 23.07
N ASN A 56 -24.06 13.14 24.26
CA ASN A 56 -24.69 11.84 24.54
C ASN A 56 -24.12 10.68 23.68
N PHE A 57 -22.84 10.44 23.83
CA PHE A 57 -22.21 9.27 23.17
C PHE A 57 -22.56 7.99 23.93
N ARG A 58 -23.25 7.05 23.26
CA ARG A 58 -23.65 5.77 23.86
C ARG A 58 -23.24 4.62 22.94
N VAL A 59 -22.78 3.54 23.56
CA VAL A 59 -22.57 2.26 22.87
C VAL A 59 -23.80 1.40 23.15
N THR A 60 -24.48 0.97 22.09
CA THR A 60 -25.63 0.08 22.15
C THR A 60 -25.17 -1.36 22.43
N GLU A 61 -26.04 -2.22 22.96
CA GLU A 61 -25.75 -3.64 23.24
C GLU A 61 -25.19 -4.39 22.01
N ASN A 62 -25.58 -3.97 20.83
CA ASN A 62 -25.08 -4.50 19.55
C ASN A 62 -23.69 -3.96 19.15
N GLY A 63 -23.06 -3.13 19.99
CA GLY A 63 -21.75 -2.53 19.72
C GLY A 63 -21.78 -1.34 18.74
N ASP A 64 -22.95 -0.87 18.33
CA ASP A 64 -23.07 0.32 17.49
C ASP A 64 -22.98 1.58 18.37
N VAL A 65 -22.42 2.66 17.81
CA VAL A 65 -22.30 3.96 18.52
C VAL A 65 -23.45 4.86 18.09
N SER A 66 -24.14 5.45 19.08
CA SER A 66 -25.17 6.47 18.87
C SER A 66 -24.73 7.81 19.46
N VAL A 67 -25.21 8.89 18.85
CA VAL A 67 -24.90 10.29 19.24
C VAL A 67 -26.17 11.09 19.29
N GLY A 68 -26.27 12.01 20.27
CA GLY A 68 -27.40 12.91 20.43
C GLY A 68 -28.70 12.18 20.69
N ASP A 69 -29.70 12.39 19.87
CA ASP A 69 -31.06 11.82 19.99
C ASP A 69 -31.18 10.35 19.56
N GLY A 70 -30.07 9.57 19.58
CA GLY A 70 -30.06 8.18 19.21
C GLY A 70 -29.71 7.92 17.76
N THR A 71 -29.13 8.90 17.03
CA THR A 71 -28.65 8.72 15.67
C THR A 71 -27.46 7.75 15.65
N LEU A 72 -27.64 6.60 14.97
CA LEU A 72 -26.59 5.59 14.81
C LEU A 72 -25.52 6.08 13.84
N LEU A 73 -24.25 5.95 14.24
CA LEU A 73 -23.11 6.24 13.37
C LEU A 73 -22.90 5.10 12.37
N ALA A 74 -22.51 5.47 11.15
CA ALA A 74 -22.18 4.47 10.12
C ALA A 74 -20.98 3.64 10.55
N ARG A 75 -21.04 2.33 10.35
CA ARG A 75 -19.93 1.41 10.67
C ARG A 75 -18.70 1.71 9.82
N GLY A 76 -17.53 1.75 10.45
CA GLY A 76 -16.24 2.02 9.81
C GLY A 76 -15.14 2.22 10.86
N VAL A 77 -13.90 2.38 10.38
CA VAL A 77 -12.71 2.52 11.24
C VAL A 77 -12.87 3.65 12.27
N MET A 78 -13.47 4.79 11.87
CA MET A 78 -13.72 5.91 12.75
C MET A 78 -14.68 5.55 13.88
N THR A 79 -15.78 4.87 13.57
CA THR A 79 -16.79 4.47 14.57
C THR A 79 -16.23 3.44 15.54
N ASP A 80 -15.41 2.50 15.07
CA ASP A 80 -14.72 1.53 15.91
C ASP A 80 -13.73 2.22 16.86
N HIS A 81 -13.00 3.22 16.36
CA HIS A 81 -12.10 4.03 17.19
C HIS A 81 -12.87 4.77 18.28
N ILE A 82 -13.94 5.48 17.94
CA ILE A 82 -14.80 6.22 18.90
C ILE A 82 -15.37 5.25 19.94
N ARG A 83 -15.86 4.08 19.52
CA ARG A 83 -16.33 3.05 20.45
C ARG A 83 -15.27 2.67 21.47
N ASN A 84 -14.03 2.45 21.05
CA ASN A 84 -12.93 2.09 21.93
C ASN A 84 -12.60 3.24 22.91
N VAL A 85 -12.67 4.48 22.47
CA VAL A 85 -12.50 5.67 23.32
C VAL A 85 -13.62 5.76 24.37
N ILE A 86 -14.89 5.53 23.99
CA ILE A 86 -16.03 5.52 24.92
C ILE A 86 -15.87 4.41 25.97
N ILE A 87 -15.50 3.19 25.55
CA ILE A 87 -15.30 2.07 26.46
C ILE A 87 -14.16 2.39 27.46
N LYS A 88 -13.08 2.98 26.99
CA LYS A 88 -11.96 3.42 27.84
C LYS A 88 -12.40 4.51 28.84
N ALA A 89 -13.20 5.47 28.39
CA ALA A 89 -13.72 6.53 29.26
C ALA A 89 -14.65 6.01 30.39
N ARG A 90 -15.40 4.94 30.13
CA ARG A 90 -16.28 4.30 31.12
C ARG A 90 -15.58 3.42 32.13
N ASN A 91 -14.33 3.00 31.86
CA ASN A 91 -13.51 2.25 32.81
C ASN A 91 -12.35 3.14 33.31
N PRO A 92 -12.62 4.08 34.23
CA PRO A 92 -11.59 4.99 34.71
C PRO A 92 -10.59 4.24 35.58
N THR A 93 -9.39 4.11 35.13
CA THR A 93 -8.20 3.62 35.89
C THR A 93 -7.60 4.74 36.78
N GLY A 94 -8.31 5.85 36.97
CA GLY A 94 -7.82 6.97 37.77
C GLY A 94 -6.90 7.95 37.07
N GLU A 95 -6.51 7.65 35.79
CA GLU A 95 -5.70 8.53 34.96
C GLU A 95 -6.58 9.36 34.01
N PRO A 96 -6.13 10.57 33.61
CA PRO A 96 -6.82 11.36 32.59
C PRO A 96 -6.96 10.52 31.31
N LEU A 97 -8.07 10.73 30.57
CA LEU A 97 -8.39 9.99 29.36
C LEU A 97 -7.29 10.22 28.29
N ASP A 98 -6.21 9.47 28.39
CA ASP A 98 -5.16 9.45 27.37
C ASP A 98 -5.55 8.46 26.27
N HIS A 99 -5.95 8.98 25.12
CA HIS A 99 -6.31 8.19 23.93
C HIS A 99 -5.16 8.10 22.92
N SER A 100 -3.99 8.68 23.25
CA SER A 100 -2.83 8.71 22.35
C SER A 100 -2.40 7.30 21.93
N LEU A 101 -2.41 6.34 22.85
CA LEU A 101 -2.07 4.93 22.55
C LEU A 101 -3.05 4.31 21.53
N LEU A 102 -4.35 4.59 21.66
CA LEU A 102 -5.33 4.09 20.68
C LEU A 102 -5.16 4.72 19.32
N MET A 103 -4.79 6.00 19.27
CA MET A 103 -4.46 6.72 18.04
C MET A 103 -3.23 6.13 17.35
N HIS A 104 -2.16 5.87 18.10
CA HIS A 104 -0.96 5.25 17.55
C HIS A 104 -1.25 3.85 17.01
N ALA A 105 -1.98 3.02 17.76
CA ALA A 105 -2.35 1.67 17.31
C ALA A 105 -3.18 1.70 16.02
N MET A 106 -4.11 2.65 15.88
CA MET A 106 -4.89 2.84 14.66
C MET A 106 -3.99 3.30 13.49
N ALA A 107 -3.09 4.26 13.73
CA ALA A 107 -2.16 4.73 12.73
C ALA A 107 -1.26 3.60 12.22
N ASP A 108 -0.75 2.77 13.11
CA ASP A 108 0.08 1.61 12.77
C ASP A 108 -0.71 0.56 11.96
N GLN A 109 -1.97 0.32 12.32
CA GLN A 109 -2.85 -0.58 11.59
C GLN A 109 -3.11 -0.09 10.15
N LEU A 110 -3.34 1.21 9.97
CA LEU A 110 -3.52 1.80 8.64
C LEU A 110 -2.23 1.74 7.83
N ARG A 111 -1.10 2.01 8.45
CA ARG A 111 0.22 2.01 7.81
C ARG A 111 0.67 0.61 7.41
N SER A 112 0.37 -0.41 8.20
CA SER A 112 0.78 -1.80 7.91
C SER A 112 0.27 -2.30 6.57
N ARG A 113 -0.92 -1.88 6.14
CA ARG A 113 -1.48 -2.21 4.83
C ARG A 113 -0.69 -1.63 3.66
N LEU A 114 -0.01 -0.50 3.87
CA LEU A 114 0.81 0.16 2.86
C LEU A 114 2.21 -0.46 2.75
N GLN A 115 2.73 -1.04 3.84
CA GLN A 115 4.11 -1.54 3.91
C GLN A 115 4.40 -2.62 2.87
N VAL A 116 3.45 -3.51 2.59
CA VAL A 116 3.59 -4.56 1.56
C VAL A 116 3.84 -3.93 0.18
N GLY A 117 3.09 -2.89 -0.15
CA GLY A 117 3.25 -2.19 -1.43
C GLY A 117 4.58 -1.45 -1.53
N VAL A 118 4.97 -0.75 -0.47
CA VAL A 118 6.27 -0.05 -0.41
C VAL A 118 7.42 -1.06 -0.55
N PHE A 119 7.32 -2.22 0.10
CA PHE A 119 8.31 -3.29 -0.06
C PHE A 119 8.42 -3.76 -1.51
N ILE A 120 7.30 -3.97 -2.22
CA ILE A 120 7.30 -4.40 -3.62
C ILE A 120 7.93 -3.32 -4.51
N VAL A 121 7.59 -2.05 -4.29
CA VAL A 121 8.18 -0.91 -5.02
C VAL A 121 9.70 -0.90 -4.90
N ASP A 122 10.23 -1.14 -3.69
CA ASP A 122 11.67 -1.15 -3.45
C ASP A 122 12.36 -2.45 -3.92
N ALA A 123 11.64 -3.56 -3.96
CA ALA A 123 12.17 -4.85 -4.41
C ALA A 123 12.28 -4.91 -5.95
N LEU A 124 11.34 -4.30 -6.67
CA LEU A 124 11.25 -4.42 -8.13
C LEU A 124 12.54 -4.01 -8.87
N PRO A 125 13.18 -2.85 -8.58
CA PRO A 125 14.45 -2.46 -9.19
C PRO A 125 15.58 -3.43 -8.85
N LYS A 126 15.58 -4.01 -7.64
CA LYS A 126 16.58 -4.98 -7.21
C LYS A 126 16.46 -6.30 -8.01
N VAL A 127 15.24 -6.74 -8.30
CA VAL A 127 14.99 -7.87 -9.19
C VAL A 127 15.46 -7.53 -10.60
N GLY A 128 15.24 -6.30 -11.07
CA GLY A 128 15.78 -5.82 -12.35
C GLY A 128 17.30 -5.90 -12.41
N LEU A 129 17.99 -5.50 -11.33
CA LEU A 129 19.45 -5.59 -11.23
C LEU A 129 19.94 -7.05 -11.28
N VAL A 130 19.27 -7.97 -10.60
CA VAL A 130 19.57 -9.40 -10.70
C VAL A 130 19.41 -9.88 -12.15
N GLY A 131 18.38 -9.38 -12.85
CA GLY A 131 18.17 -9.66 -14.27
C GLY A 131 19.34 -9.22 -15.16
N THR A 132 19.97 -8.06 -14.88
CA THR A 132 21.17 -7.64 -15.63
C THR A 132 22.35 -8.56 -15.39
N VAL A 133 22.57 -9.02 -14.16
CA VAL A 133 23.65 -9.95 -13.84
C VAL A 133 23.47 -11.28 -14.58
N ILE A 134 22.26 -11.83 -14.57
CA ILE A 134 21.91 -13.07 -15.28
C ILE A 134 22.09 -12.87 -16.79
N GLY A 135 21.59 -11.77 -17.35
CA GLY A 135 21.74 -11.46 -18.78
C GLY A 135 23.19 -11.29 -19.19
N PHE A 136 24.04 -10.73 -18.32
CA PHE A 136 25.49 -10.65 -18.56
C PHE A 136 26.16 -12.03 -18.56
N ILE A 137 25.79 -12.93 -17.66
CA ILE A 137 26.28 -14.30 -17.63
C ILE A 137 25.90 -15.03 -18.94
N LEU A 138 24.67 -14.86 -19.40
CA LEU A 138 24.19 -15.44 -20.64
C LEU A 138 24.93 -14.86 -21.86
N MET A 139 25.24 -13.56 -21.83
CA MET A 139 26.02 -12.90 -22.88
C MET A 139 27.43 -13.49 -23.01
N LEU A 140 28.08 -13.87 -21.92
CA LEU A 140 29.42 -14.42 -21.91
C LEU A 140 29.48 -15.95 -22.21
N SER A 141 28.35 -16.65 -22.09
CA SER A 141 28.26 -18.10 -22.25
C SER A 141 28.79 -18.59 -23.61
N PRO A 142 28.48 -17.96 -24.77
CA PRO A 142 28.94 -18.42 -26.07
C PRO A 142 30.46 -18.35 -26.24
N ILE A 143 31.14 -17.44 -25.54
CA ILE A 143 32.61 -17.30 -25.64
C ILE A 143 33.32 -18.56 -25.14
N ARG A 144 32.75 -19.27 -24.19
CA ARG A 144 33.34 -20.51 -23.63
C ARG A 144 33.28 -21.70 -24.58
N SER A 145 32.43 -21.66 -25.59
CA SER A 145 32.19 -22.75 -26.55
C SER A 145 32.85 -22.51 -27.92
N ILE A 146 33.71 -21.48 -28.04
CA ILE A 146 34.44 -21.21 -29.28
C ILE A 146 35.65 -22.11 -29.33
N ASP A 147 35.52 -23.28 -29.97
CA ASP A 147 36.63 -24.22 -30.22
C ASP A 147 37.39 -23.91 -31.51
N SER A 148 36.81 -23.14 -32.43
CA SER A 148 37.42 -22.74 -33.72
C SER A 148 37.05 -21.30 -34.07
N PHE A 149 38.01 -20.53 -34.57
CA PHE A 149 37.81 -19.15 -35.07
C PHE A 149 37.27 -19.12 -36.50
N ASP A 150 36.24 -19.92 -36.78
CA ASP A 150 35.54 -19.86 -38.06
C ASP A 150 34.58 -18.65 -38.08
N PRO A 151 34.50 -17.92 -39.24
CA PRO A 151 33.64 -16.72 -39.36
C PRO A 151 32.16 -16.98 -39.06
N LEU A 152 31.63 -18.17 -39.32
CA LEU A 152 30.25 -18.53 -39.02
C LEU A 152 30.00 -18.70 -37.52
N THR A 153 30.93 -19.37 -36.83
CA THR A 153 30.88 -19.57 -35.36
C THR A 153 31.01 -18.24 -34.62
N LEU A 154 31.90 -17.36 -35.09
CA LEU A 154 32.06 -16.03 -34.49
C LEU A 154 30.81 -15.17 -34.67
N ARG A 155 30.17 -15.20 -35.85
CA ARG A 155 28.93 -14.49 -36.12
C ARG A 155 27.76 -14.97 -35.22
N ALA A 156 27.65 -16.29 -35.04
CA ALA A 156 26.64 -16.86 -34.14
C ALA A 156 26.88 -16.44 -32.70
N ALA A 157 28.12 -16.49 -32.21
CA ALA A 157 28.47 -16.05 -30.86
C ALA A 157 28.16 -14.56 -30.63
N MET A 158 28.47 -13.70 -31.61
CA MET A 158 28.13 -12.27 -31.54
C MET A 158 26.61 -12.03 -31.50
N SER A 159 25.82 -12.80 -32.23
CA SER A 159 24.35 -12.74 -32.18
C SER A 159 23.80 -13.12 -30.83
N ASP A 160 24.31 -14.21 -30.23
CA ASP A 160 23.91 -14.68 -28.91
C ASP A 160 24.30 -13.69 -27.78
N MET A 161 25.51 -13.10 -27.91
CA MET A 161 25.93 -12.01 -27.01
C MET A 161 25.02 -10.81 -27.09
N SER A 162 24.62 -10.38 -28.30
CA SER A 162 23.67 -9.28 -28.49
C SER A 162 22.30 -9.58 -27.85
N SER A 163 21.83 -10.82 -28.01
CA SER A 163 20.59 -11.29 -27.41
C SER A 163 20.63 -11.25 -25.85
N GLY A 164 21.72 -11.72 -25.22
CA GLY A 164 21.93 -11.69 -23.78
C GLY A 164 21.94 -10.27 -23.24
N MET A 165 22.58 -9.34 -23.93
CA MET A 165 22.59 -7.92 -23.55
C MET A 165 21.21 -7.29 -23.69
N ALA A 166 20.48 -7.58 -24.76
CA ALA A 166 19.10 -7.08 -24.93
C ALA A 166 18.16 -7.57 -23.82
N THR A 167 18.27 -8.85 -23.41
CA THR A 167 17.52 -9.40 -22.28
C THR A 167 17.83 -8.66 -20.98
N ALA A 168 19.11 -8.44 -20.66
CA ALA A 168 19.53 -7.73 -19.46
C ALA A 168 18.93 -6.32 -19.39
N LEU A 169 19.03 -5.56 -20.46
CA LEU A 169 18.53 -4.18 -20.53
C LEU A 169 17.02 -4.12 -20.47
N SER A 170 16.29 -5.01 -21.13
CA SER A 170 14.83 -5.02 -21.15
C SER A 170 14.23 -5.34 -19.77
N VAL A 171 14.78 -6.30 -19.03
CA VAL A 171 14.34 -6.65 -17.69
C VAL A 171 14.50 -5.47 -16.74
N THR A 172 15.67 -4.82 -16.78
CA THR A 172 15.94 -3.66 -15.89
C THR A 172 15.07 -2.47 -16.25
N LEU A 173 14.89 -2.17 -17.53
CA LEU A 173 14.01 -1.08 -17.95
C LEU A 173 12.57 -1.31 -17.51
N THR A 174 12.05 -2.52 -17.70
CA THR A 174 10.69 -2.88 -17.27
C THR A 174 10.53 -2.75 -15.75
N ALA A 175 11.52 -3.23 -14.98
CA ALA A 175 11.50 -3.15 -13.52
C ALA A 175 11.55 -1.70 -13.02
N LEU A 176 12.37 -0.84 -13.62
CA LEU A 176 12.48 0.57 -13.25
C LEU A 176 11.19 1.34 -13.55
N ILE A 177 10.66 1.19 -14.78
CA ILE A 177 9.40 1.86 -15.15
C ILE A 177 8.25 1.38 -14.26
N GLY A 178 8.14 0.07 -14.05
CA GLY A 178 7.12 -0.52 -13.18
C GLY A 178 7.21 0.00 -11.74
N SER A 179 8.43 0.08 -11.19
CA SER A 179 8.67 0.63 -9.85
C SER A 179 8.24 2.10 -9.72
N ILE A 180 8.55 2.93 -10.71
CA ILE A 180 8.18 4.36 -10.70
C ILE A 180 6.65 4.51 -10.72
N ILE A 181 5.95 3.76 -11.58
CA ILE A 181 4.49 3.80 -11.67
C ILE A 181 3.85 3.33 -10.35
N LEU A 182 4.32 2.21 -9.79
CA LEU A 182 3.85 1.71 -8.50
C LEU A 182 4.09 2.71 -7.38
N LYS A 183 5.28 3.32 -7.33
CA LYS A 183 5.61 4.34 -6.32
C LYS A 183 4.62 5.50 -6.36
N LEU A 184 4.25 5.96 -7.55
CA LEU A 184 3.26 7.02 -7.72
C LEU A 184 1.87 6.59 -7.23
N GLN A 185 1.44 5.35 -7.54
CA GLN A 185 0.16 4.82 -7.10
C GLN A 185 0.08 4.71 -5.56
N TYR A 186 1.11 4.17 -4.91
CA TYR A 186 1.17 4.05 -3.45
C TYR A 186 1.30 5.40 -2.75
N TYR A 187 1.94 6.38 -3.37
CA TYR A 187 2.00 7.75 -2.87
C TYR A 187 0.58 8.37 -2.74
N PHE A 188 -0.26 8.23 -3.76
CA PHE A 188 -1.63 8.73 -3.68
C PHE A 188 -2.47 7.97 -2.64
N LEU A 189 -2.27 6.67 -2.49
CA LEU A 189 -2.93 5.87 -1.47
C LEU A 189 -2.49 6.31 -0.05
N GLU A 190 -1.23 6.63 0.14
CA GLU A 190 -0.69 7.14 1.41
C GLU A 190 -1.33 8.48 1.80
N ILE A 191 -1.46 9.42 0.86
CA ILE A 191 -2.15 10.69 1.10
C ILE A 191 -3.58 10.46 1.58
N GLY A 192 -4.34 9.58 0.93
CA GLY A 192 -5.71 9.25 1.34
C GLY A 192 -5.78 8.63 2.74
N THR A 193 -4.79 7.82 3.11
CA THR A 193 -4.69 7.20 4.44
C THR A 193 -4.36 8.24 5.52
N ILE A 194 -3.47 9.18 5.23
CA ILE A 194 -3.13 10.29 6.13
C ILE A 194 -4.35 11.19 6.36
N GLU A 195 -5.11 11.49 5.32
CA GLU A 195 -6.32 12.30 5.44
C GLU A 195 -7.39 11.60 6.28
N LEU A 196 -7.56 10.29 6.10
CA LEU A 196 -8.46 9.49 6.94
C LEU A 196 -8.06 9.57 8.42
N HIS A 197 -6.78 9.34 8.72
CA HIS A 197 -6.25 9.41 10.08
C HIS A 197 -6.45 10.81 10.69
N SER A 198 -6.11 11.87 9.96
CA SER A 198 -6.26 13.26 10.40
C SER A 198 -7.72 13.59 10.69
N THR A 199 -8.67 13.16 9.84
CA THR A 199 -10.11 13.37 10.05
C THR A 199 -10.60 12.70 11.33
N ILE A 200 -10.14 11.47 11.61
CA ILE A 200 -10.51 10.74 12.82
C ILE A 200 -9.92 11.43 14.06
N ALA A 201 -8.61 11.77 14.01
CA ALA A 201 -7.91 12.43 15.09
C ALA A 201 -8.58 13.75 15.47
N GLU A 202 -8.75 14.65 14.51
CA GLU A 202 -9.39 15.96 14.73
C GLU A 202 -10.79 15.82 15.34
N THR A 203 -11.60 14.91 14.78
CA THR A 203 -12.98 14.75 15.30
C THR A 203 -13.01 14.16 16.69
N THR A 204 -12.13 13.22 17.01
CA THR A 204 -12.04 12.61 18.33
C THR A 204 -11.58 13.63 19.37
N ASP A 205 -10.51 14.39 19.07
CA ASP A 205 -9.93 15.35 20.02
C ASP A 205 -10.84 16.57 20.26
N MET A 206 -11.46 17.08 19.20
CA MET A 206 -12.25 18.31 19.33
C MET A 206 -13.67 18.10 19.82
N TYR A 207 -14.27 16.94 19.57
CA TYR A 207 -15.70 16.74 19.87
C TYR A 207 -15.97 15.57 20.81
N VAL A 208 -15.31 14.41 20.63
CA VAL A 208 -15.62 13.20 21.39
C VAL A 208 -15.02 13.27 22.79
N VAL A 209 -13.73 13.55 22.91
CA VAL A 209 -13.03 13.56 24.21
C VAL A 209 -13.58 14.62 25.15
N PRO A 210 -13.79 15.88 24.74
CA PRO A 210 -14.37 16.90 25.61
C PRO A 210 -15.81 16.57 26.07
N ALA A 211 -16.63 15.99 25.19
CA ALA A 211 -17.99 15.58 25.55
C ALA A 211 -17.99 14.47 26.60
N LEU A 212 -17.13 13.44 26.45
CA LEU A 212 -17.02 12.37 27.45
C LEU A 212 -16.47 12.87 28.80
N GLN A 213 -15.54 13.83 28.78
CA GLN A 213 -15.04 14.46 30.01
C GLN A 213 -16.08 15.32 30.71
N ALA A 214 -16.99 15.96 29.97
CA ALA A 214 -18.09 16.74 30.52
C ALA A 214 -19.16 15.83 31.15
N GLU A 215 -19.42 14.64 30.58
CA GLU A 215 -20.35 13.65 31.16
C GLU A 215 -19.80 12.95 32.41
N ALA A 216 -18.46 12.93 32.58
CA ALA A 216 -17.81 12.29 33.73
C ALA A 216 -17.70 13.22 34.97
N ARG A 217 -18.00 14.52 34.83
CA ARG A 217 -18.06 15.52 35.93
C ARG A 217 -19.43 15.62 36.52
#